data_0fbd1845d6bcf1025c14b7b46ee26383
#
_entry.id   0fbd1845d6bcf1025c14b7b46ee26383
#
_cell.length_a   1.000
_cell.length_b   1.000
_cell.length_c   1.000
_cell.angle_alpha   90.00
_cell.angle_beta   90.00
_cell.angle_gamma   90.00
#
_symmetry.space_group_name_H-M   'P 1'
#
loop_
_entity.id
_entity.type
_entity.pdbx_description
1 polymer ?
#
loop_
_entity_poly.entity_id
_entity_poly.type
_entity_poly.pdbx_seq_one_letter_code
_entity_poly.pdbx_strand_id
1 'polypeptide(L)'
;KALGDDGILVQQSESPLALLDLIKQMRAEMRKAGFNALQTLPFPQPCYPTGWWSATMAKKSGDFAFREQDARNRPFDTLYYTADIHRGAQHLPPFVAKALAQ
;
A
#
# COMPACT_ATOMS: atom_id res chain seq x y z
N LYS A 1 19.55 -0.77 -5.91
CA LYS A 1 20.51 0.07 -6.65
C LYS A 1 19.81 1.10 -7.51
N ALA A 2 18.75 0.71 -8.20
CA ALA A 2 18.01 1.64 -9.03
C ALA A 2 17.23 2.65 -8.20
N LEU A 3 16.93 2.31 -6.94
CA LEU A 3 16.14 3.14 -6.04
C LEU A 3 17.07 3.77 -5.00
N GLY A 4 16.98 5.09 -4.83
CA GLY A 4 17.75 5.78 -3.80
C GLY A 4 17.26 5.41 -2.40
N ASP A 5 18.01 5.86 -1.39
CA ASP A 5 17.72 5.49 0.00
C ASP A 5 16.35 5.97 0.47
N ASP A 6 15.85 7.09 -0.06
CA ASP A 6 14.53 7.63 0.29
C ASP A 6 13.46 7.28 -0.74
N GLY A 7 13.81 6.48 -1.74
CA GLY A 7 12.87 6.10 -2.78
C GLY A 7 11.82 5.13 -2.29
N ILE A 8 10.68 5.13 -2.96
CA ILE A 8 9.56 4.25 -2.63
C ILE A 8 9.21 3.43 -3.85
N LEU A 9 9.17 2.12 -3.66
CA LEU A 9 8.66 1.19 -4.67
C LEU A 9 7.17 0.99 -4.41
N VAL A 10 6.36 1.05 -5.45
CA VAL A 10 4.93 0.73 -5.34
C VAL A 10 4.62 -0.36 -6.32
N GLN A 11 3.99 -1.42 -5.84
CA GLN A 11 3.62 -2.55 -6.67
C GLN A 11 2.18 -2.96 -6.40
N GLN A 12 1.44 -3.23 -7.46
CA GLN A 12 0.11 -3.79 -7.37
C GLN A 12 0.21 -5.16 -6.68
N SER A 13 -0.64 -5.43 -5.68
CA SER A 13 -0.46 -6.57 -4.79
C SER A 13 -1.72 -7.39 -4.55
N GLU A 14 -2.52 -7.59 -5.56
CA GLU A 14 -3.61 -8.56 -5.54
C GLU A 14 -4.74 -8.20 -4.57
N SER A 15 -5.71 -9.11 -4.44
CA SER A 15 -6.89 -8.90 -3.62
C SER A 15 -6.62 -9.32 -2.17
N PRO A 16 -6.81 -8.41 -1.19
CA PRO A 16 -6.69 -8.80 0.22
C PRO A 16 -7.78 -9.78 0.67
N LEU A 17 -8.86 -9.88 -0.08
CA LEU A 17 -9.93 -10.82 0.27
C LEU A 17 -9.61 -12.25 -0.16
N ALA A 18 -9.14 -12.41 -1.39
CA ALA A 18 -8.96 -13.74 -1.99
C ALA A 18 -7.52 -14.24 -1.96
N LEU A 19 -6.54 -13.35 -1.92
CA LEU A 19 -5.14 -13.71 -2.16
C LEU A 19 -4.18 -13.17 -1.10
N LEU A 20 -4.60 -13.20 0.16
CA LEU A 20 -3.75 -12.74 1.26
C LEU A 20 -2.41 -13.45 1.33
N ASP A 21 -2.38 -14.75 1.05
CA ASP A 21 -1.13 -15.49 1.10
C ASP A 21 -0.14 -15.00 0.07
N LEU A 22 -0.61 -14.62 -1.12
CA LEU A 22 0.27 -14.04 -2.14
C LEU A 22 0.82 -12.68 -1.70
N ILE A 23 -0.01 -11.87 -1.05
CA ILE A 23 0.44 -10.58 -0.54
C ILE A 23 1.50 -10.77 0.53
N LYS A 24 1.29 -11.73 1.44
CA LYS A 24 2.27 -12.05 2.47
C LYS A 24 3.59 -12.50 1.85
N GLN A 25 3.52 -13.34 0.83
CA GLN A 25 4.71 -13.83 0.15
C GLN A 25 5.46 -12.70 -0.55
N MET A 26 4.74 -11.81 -1.22
CA MET A 26 5.34 -10.65 -1.87
C MET A 26 6.04 -9.76 -0.85
N ARG A 27 5.39 -9.49 0.28
CA ARG A 27 5.98 -8.68 1.34
C ARG A 27 7.24 -9.33 1.90
N ALA A 28 7.22 -10.66 2.09
CA ALA A 28 8.39 -11.38 2.56
C ALA A 28 9.56 -11.26 1.59
N GLU A 29 9.28 -11.36 0.29
CA GLU A 29 10.33 -11.20 -0.72
C GLU A 29 10.88 -9.78 -0.76
N MET A 30 10.02 -8.77 -0.55
CA MET A 30 10.48 -7.38 -0.45
C MET A 30 11.42 -7.20 0.73
N ARG A 31 11.12 -7.80 1.89
CA ARG A 31 12.01 -7.72 3.05
C ARG A 31 13.34 -8.38 2.77
N LYS A 32 13.34 -9.53 2.10
CA LYS A 32 14.59 -10.20 1.70
C LYS A 32 15.42 -9.33 0.77
N ALA A 33 14.76 -8.54 -0.08
CA ALA A 33 15.45 -7.64 -0.99
C ALA A 33 16.00 -6.39 -0.32
N GLY A 34 15.73 -6.19 0.96
CA GLY A 34 16.28 -5.07 1.72
C GLY A 34 15.29 -3.98 2.07
N PHE A 35 14.01 -4.16 1.78
CA PHE A 35 12.99 -3.17 2.13
C PHE A 35 12.47 -3.48 3.53
N ASN A 36 12.76 -2.60 4.48
CA ASN A 36 12.40 -2.81 5.88
C ASN A 36 11.10 -2.15 6.28
N ALA A 37 10.56 -1.25 5.46
CA ALA A 37 9.28 -0.61 5.70
C ALA A 37 8.32 -0.97 4.56
N LEU A 38 7.17 -1.53 4.92
CA LEU A 38 6.16 -1.95 3.95
C LEU A 38 4.80 -1.43 4.39
N GLN A 39 3.99 -0.98 3.43
CA GLN A 39 2.63 -0.57 3.68
C GLN A 39 1.75 -1.04 2.54
N THR A 40 0.69 -1.78 2.86
CA THR A 40 -0.27 -2.27 1.87
C THR A 40 -1.55 -1.45 2.00
N LEU A 41 -1.96 -0.84 0.89
CA LEU A 41 -3.15 0.00 0.84
C LEU A 41 -4.20 -0.67 -0.04
N PRO A 42 -5.34 -1.11 0.51
CA PRO A 42 -6.42 -1.65 -0.30
C PRO A 42 -7.22 -0.54 -0.96
N PHE A 43 -7.81 -0.87 -2.09
CA PHE A 43 -8.68 0.05 -2.81
C PHE A 43 -9.69 -0.73 -3.65
N PRO A 44 -10.84 -0.12 -3.99
CA PRO A 44 -11.81 -0.79 -4.85
C PRO A 44 -11.31 -0.88 -6.29
N GLN A 45 -11.51 -2.04 -6.91
CA GLN A 45 -11.19 -2.25 -8.32
C GLN A 45 -12.24 -3.19 -8.91
N PRO A 46 -13.38 -2.64 -9.35
CA PRO A 46 -14.50 -3.47 -9.77
C PRO A 46 -14.25 -4.29 -11.04
N CYS A 47 -13.20 -3.97 -11.79
CA CYS A 47 -12.85 -4.75 -12.99
C CYS A 47 -12.25 -6.10 -12.65
N TYR A 48 -11.77 -6.30 -11.43
CA TYR A 48 -11.11 -7.53 -11.02
C TYR A 48 -12.02 -8.36 -10.12
N PRO A 49 -11.78 -9.67 -10.04
CA PRO A 49 -12.54 -10.51 -9.10
C PRO A 49 -12.47 -9.96 -7.68
N THR A 50 -13.54 -10.09 -6.93
CA THR A 50 -13.78 -9.55 -5.60
C THR A 50 -14.02 -8.05 -5.54
N GLY A 51 -13.66 -7.28 -6.57
CA GLY A 51 -13.81 -5.83 -6.57
C GLY A 51 -12.90 -5.10 -5.60
N TRP A 52 -11.99 -5.81 -4.93
CA TRP A 52 -11.11 -5.27 -3.91
C TRP A 52 -9.67 -5.66 -4.21
N TRP A 53 -8.81 -4.68 -4.30
CA TRP A 53 -7.42 -4.86 -4.72
C TRP A 53 -6.50 -4.16 -3.75
N SER A 54 -5.20 -4.15 -4.02
CA SER A 54 -4.26 -3.45 -3.16
C SER A 54 -3.01 -3.04 -3.91
N ALA A 55 -2.29 -2.11 -3.32
CA ALA A 55 -0.93 -1.74 -3.72
C ALA A 55 -0.06 -1.78 -2.48
N THR A 56 1.13 -2.33 -2.62
CA THR A 56 2.09 -2.37 -1.53
C THR A 56 3.24 -1.43 -1.84
N MET A 57 3.51 -0.54 -0.90
CA MET A 57 4.64 0.37 -0.97
C MET A 57 5.79 -0.21 -0.15
N ALA A 58 7.00 -0.06 -0.66
CA ALA A 58 8.19 -0.55 0.01
C ALA A 58 9.24 0.54 0.07
N LYS A 59 9.88 0.67 1.21
CA LYS A 59 10.93 1.64 1.44
C LYS A 59 12.08 0.95 2.17
N LYS A 60 13.31 1.36 1.89
CA LYS A 60 14.49 0.70 2.48
C LYS A 60 14.54 0.88 3.99
N SER A 61 14.19 2.05 4.48
CA SER A 61 14.20 2.32 5.92
C SER A 61 13.30 3.50 6.25
N GLY A 62 12.98 3.64 7.54
CA GLY A 62 12.13 4.72 8.02
C GLY A 62 10.65 4.41 7.84
N ASP A 63 9.83 5.38 8.11
CA ASP A 63 8.39 5.26 8.02
C ASP A 63 7.85 5.95 6.78
N PHE A 64 6.61 5.59 6.41
CA PHE A 64 5.91 6.27 5.34
C PHE A 64 5.23 7.51 5.91
N ALA A 65 5.76 8.67 5.54
CA ALA A 65 5.18 9.93 5.97
C ALA A 65 4.03 10.30 5.03
N PHE A 66 2.81 10.35 5.55
CA PHE A 66 1.68 10.80 4.77
C PHE A 66 1.70 12.33 4.73
N ARG A 67 1.98 12.87 3.55
CA ARG A 67 2.02 14.31 3.34
C ARG A 67 0.59 14.85 3.23
N GLU A 68 -0.13 14.81 4.34
CA GLU A 68 -1.57 15.07 4.35
C GLU A 68 -1.93 16.48 3.89
N GLN A 69 -1.17 17.47 4.34
CA GLN A 69 -1.46 18.86 3.93
C GLN A 69 -1.24 19.06 2.43
N ASP A 70 -0.19 18.44 1.89
CA ASP A 70 0.03 18.51 0.44
C ASP A 70 -1.08 17.82 -0.32
N ALA A 71 -1.57 16.71 0.19
CA ALA A 71 -2.68 16.00 -0.45
C ALA A 71 -3.96 16.83 -0.41
N ARG A 72 -4.23 17.50 0.70
CA ARG A 72 -5.43 18.36 0.83
C ARG A 72 -5.32 19.61 -0.05
N ASN A 73 -4.13 20.12 -0.22
CA ASN A 73 -3.89 21.38 -0.96
C ASN A 73 -3.43 21.15 -2.39
N ARG A 74 -3.60 19.95 -2.92
CA ARG A 74 -3.17 19.66 -4.29
C ARG A 74 -3.80 20.63 -5.29
N PRO A 75 -3.02 21.07 -6.30
CA PRO A 75 -3.49 22.11 -7.23
C PRO A 75 -4.30 21.57 -8.42
N PHE A 76 -4.86 20.36 -8.29
CA PHE A 76 -5.62 19.74 -9.37
C PHE A 76 -6.75 18.90 -8.78
N ASP A 77 -7.78 18.66 -9.58
CA ASP A 77 -8.90 17.84 -9.17
C ASP A 77 -8.63 16.37 -9.46
N THR A 78 -9.25 15.50 -8.67
CA THR A 78 -9.16 14.05 -8.83
C THR A 78 -10.56 13.44 -8.77
N LEU A 79 -10.75 12.33 -9.47
CA LEU A 79 -12.06 11.66 -9.47
C LEU A 79 -12.23 10.72 -8.27
N TYR A 80 -11.14 10.18 -7.77
CA TYR A 80 -11.21 9.21 -6.67
C TYR A 80 -10.38 9.64 -5.46
N TYR A 81 -9.14 10.02 -5.70
CA TYR A 81 -8.18 10.26 -4.63
C TYR A 81 -8.53 11.51 -3.82
N THR A 82 -8.55 11.38 -2.51
CA THR A 82 -8.55 12.49 -1.57
C THR A 82 -7.68 12.11 -0.38
N ALA A 83 -7.32 13.10 0.43
CA ALA A 83 -6.57 12.82 1.66
C ALA A 83 -7.34 11.89 2.57
N ASP A 84 -8.67 12.04 2.65
CA ASP A 84 -9.48 11.18 3.50
C ASP A 84 -9.56 9.76 2.95
N ILE A 85 -9.65 9.58 1.64
CA ILE A 85 -9.59 8.25 1.03
C ILE A 85 -8.25 7.58 1.34
N HIS A 86 -7.17 8.33 1.22
CA HIS A 86 -5.83 7.82 1.54
C HIS A 86 -5.74 7.42 3.02
N ARG A 87 -6.22 8.28 3.91
CA ARG A 87 -6.21 7.99 5.34
C ARG A 87 -7.03 6.73 5.66
N GLY A 88 -8.21 6.60 5.04
CA GLY A 88 -9.05 5.42 5.20
C GLY A 88 -8.36 4.14 4.73
N ALA A 89 -7.60 4.21 3.64
CA ALA A 89 -6.90 3.05 3.11
C ALA A 89 -5.79 2.56 4.04
N GLN A 90 -5.32 3.40 4.96
CA GLN A 90 -4.32 3.00 5.95
C GLN A 90 -4.91 2.15 7.08
N HIS A 91 -6.22 2.10 7.20
CA HIS A 91 -6.91 1.33 8.24
C HIS A 91 -7.40 0.02 7.64
N LEU A 92 -6.79 -1.07 8.06
CA LEU A 92 -7.08 -2.39 7.51
C LEU A 92 -8.14 -3.11 8.34
N PRO A 93 -9.03 -3.89 7.70
CA PRO A 93 -9.90 -4.79 8.46
C PRO A 93 -9.06 -5.74 9.33
N PRO A 94 -9.61 -6.20 10.46
CA PRO A 94 -8.83 -7.04 11.39
C PRO A 94 -8.17 -8.25 10.76
N PHE A 95 -8.88 -8.94 9.84
CA PHE A 95 -8.29 -10.15 9.25
C PHE A 95 -7.10 -9.83 8.34
N VAL A 96 -7.14 -8.69 7.67
CA VAL A 96 -6.01 -8.26 6.83
C VAL A 96 -4.87 -7.78 7.71
N ALA A 97 -5.17 -6.94 8.70
CA ALA A 97 -4.16 -6.42 9.61
C ALA A 97 -3.41 -7.55 10.30
N LYS A 98 -4.14 -8.57 10.76
CA LYS A 98 -3.53 -9.72 11.43
C LYS A 98 -2.64 -10.52 10.48
N ALA A 99 -3.10 -10.74 9.25
CA ALA A 99 -2.33 -11.52 8.27
C ALA A 99 -1.06 -10.80 7.85
N LEU A 100 -1.08 -9.47 7.78
CA LEU A 100 0.06 -8.70 7.32
C LEU A 100 0.95 -8.17 8.45
N ALA A 101 0.60 -8.44 9.68
CA ALA A 101 1.43 -8.06 10.84
C ALA A 101 2.64 -8.99 10.90
N GLN A 102 3.74 -8.55 10.36
CA GLN A 102 4.97 -9.34 10.28
C GLN A 102 6.11 -8.55 10.91
#